data_3c614654e0c520da65bb63eeecded8b9
#
_entry.id   3c614654e0c520da65bb63eeecded8b9
#
_cell.length_a   1.000
_cell.length_b   1.000
_cell.length_c   1.000
_cell.angle_alpha   90.00
_cell.angle_beta   90.00
_cell.angle_gamma   90.00
#
_symmetry.space_group_name_H-M   'P 1'
#
loop_
_entity.id
_entity.type
_entity.pdbx_description
1 polymer ?
#
loop_
_entity_poly.entity_id
_entity_poly.type
_entity_poly.pdbx_seq_one_letter_code
_entity_poly.pdbx_strand_id
1 'polypeptide(L)'
;MREQIVQNRQSRWWEGILIVLAIALLVLAGNAVFSWLALRIGTLASLLFLVYGFGVAWLLQFWFVMRFIYTANNDALRVCRLYGKRERFMTDVWFNTVVTWGTPEEVRARCPHARVSRATRRQCGFAPFALVYKDDARLAMLILQPDDAMKAHLIERLRK
;
A
#
# COMPACT_ATOMS: atom_id res chain seq x y z
N MET A 1 -0.86 6.79 -23.14
CA MET A 1 -1.34 6.72 -21.73
C MET A 1 -1.56 5.26 -21.38
N ARG A 2 -0.95 4.80 -20.30
CA ARG A 2 -1.10 3.43 -19.81
C ARG A 2 -1.49 3.45 -18.35
N GLU A 3 -2.47 2.65 -17.96
CA GLU A 3 -2.97 2.57 -16.60
C GLU A 3 -2.87 1.13 -16.10
N GLN A 4 -2.43 0.98 -14.85
CA GLN A 4 -2.37 -0.29 -14.15
C GLN A 4 -2.94 -0.14 -12.75
N ILE A 5 -3.87 -1.01 -12.38
CA ILE A 5 -4.40 -1.10 -11.02
C ILE A 5 -3.68 -2.24 -10.29
N VAL A 6 -2.92 -1.87 -9.27
CA VAL A 6 -2.23 -2.82 -8.40
C VAL A 6 -3.09 -3.13 -7.18
N GLN A 7 -3.54 -4.36 -7.12
CA GLN A 7 -4.32 -4.90 -6.00
C GLN A 7 -3.65 -6.15 -5.45
N ASN A 8 -4.03 -6.57 -4.25
CA ASN A 8 -3.60 -7.86 -3.74
C ASN A 8 -4.06 -8.96 -4.71
N ARG A 9 -3.23 -10.00 -4.87
CA ARG A 9 -3.62 -11.22 -5.58
C ARG A 9 -4.95 -11.69 -5.02
N GLN A 10 -5.85 -12.12 -5.88
CA GLN A 10 -7.09 -12.75 -5.42
C GLN A 10 -6.73 -13.87 -4.45
N SER A 11 -7.15 -13.72 -3.19
CA SER A 11 -6.93 -14.75 -2.18
C SER A 11 -7.67 -16.02 -2.59
N ARG A 12 -7.06 -17.17 -2.36
CA ARG A 12 -7.75 -18.44 -2.55
C ARG A 12 -8.96 -18.46 -1.59
N TRP A 13 -10.05 -19.10 -1.98
CA TRP A 13 -11.29 -19.15 -1.19
C TRP A 13 -11.09 -19.56 0.28
N TRP A 14 -10.17 -20.48 0.53
CA TRP A 14 -9.82 -20.94 1.88
C TRP A 14 -9.05 -19.87 2.70
N GLU A 15 -8.25 -19.01 2.07
CA GLU A 15 -7.60 -17.85 2.72
C GLU A 15 -8.66 -16.86 3.21
N GLY A 16 -9.72 -16.66 2.41
CA GLY A 16 -10.87 -15.86 2.83
C GLY A 16 -11.56 -16.43 4.07
N ILE A 17 -11.74 -17.74 4.14
CA ILE A 17 -12.31 -18.44 5.32
C ILE A 17 -11.39 -18.25 6.53
N LEU A 18 -10.08 -18.44 6.39
CA LEU A 18 -9.13 -18.25 7.48
C LEU A 18 -9.14 -16.81 8.01
N ILE A 19 -9.25 -15.82 7.13
CA ILE A 19 -9.35 -14.40 7.52
C ILE A 19 -10.62 -14.15 8.32
N VAL A 20 -11.78 -14.65 7.85
CA VAL A 20 -13.05 -14.53 8.57
C VAL A 20 -12.98 -15.20 9.94
N LEU A 21 -12.39 -16.39 10.00
CA LEU A 21 -12.22 -17.14 11.25
C LEU A 21 -11.29 -16.41 12.23
N ALA A 22 -10.19 -15.85 11.73
CA ALA A 22 -9.28 -15.03 12.54
C ALA A 22 -9.96 -13.78 13.09
N ILE A 23 -10.79 -13.09 12.28
CA ILE A 23 -11.58 -11.94 12.72
C ILE A 23 -12.59 -12.36 13.79
N ALA A 24 -13.30 -13.46 13.57
CA ALA A 24 -14.27 -13.98 14.54
C ALA A 24 -13.60 -14.32 15.89
N LEU A 25 -12.45 -14.99 15.86
CA LEU A 25 -11.66 -15.28 17.06
C LEU A 25 -11.20 -14.01 17.77
N LEU A 26 -10.76 -13.00 17.02
CA LEU A 26 -10.32 -11.71 17.57
C LEU A 26 -11.47 -10.97 18.26
N VAL A 27 -12.67 -10.98 17.67
CA VAL A 27 -13.87 -10.39 18.26
C VAL A 27 -14.31 -11.17 19.52
N LEU A 28 -14.30 -12.51 19.47
CA LEU A 28 -14.65 -13.36 20.63
C LEU A 28 -13.66 -13.16 21.79
N ALA A 29 -12.36 -13.14 21.51
CA ALA A 29 -11.33 -12.88 22.52
C ALA A 29 -11.49 -11.47 23.11
N GLY A 30 -11.74 -10.45 22.28
CA GLY A 30 -12.05 -9.10 22.72
C GLY A 30 -13.26 -9.09 23.65
N ASN A 31 -14.37 -9.73 23.23
CA ASN A 31 -15.58 -9.80 24.04
C ASN A 31 -15.32 -10.48 25.41
N ALA A 32 -14.56 -11.58 25.46
CA ALA A 32 -14.21 -12.25 26.70
C ALA A 32 -13.39 -11.36 27.65
N VAL A 33 -12.37 -10.67 27.12
CA VAL A 33 -11.52 -9.74 27.89
C VAL A 33 -12.35 -8.58 28.44
N PHE A 34 -13.17 -7.94 27.60
CA PHE A 34 -13.97 -6.79 28.02
C PHE A 34 -15.13 -7.17 28.94
N SER A 35 -15.70 -8.39 28.83
CA SER A 35 -16.69 -8.93 29.77
C SER A 35 -16.07 -9.12 31.16
N TRP A 36 -14.86 -9.67 31.23
CA TRP A 36 -14.11 -9.76 32.48
C TRP A 36 -13.77 -8.38 33.06
N LEU A 37 -13.38 -7.44 32.21
CA LEU A 37 -13.05 -6.06 32.63
C LEU A 37 -14.29 -5.30 33.11
N ALA A 38 -15.46 -5.58 32.54
CA ALA A 38 -16.74 -4.97 32.94
C ALA A 38 -17.08 -5.25 34.42
N LEU A 39 -16.66 -6.40 34.96
CA LEU A 39 -16.83 -6.72 36.39
C LEU A 39 -16.00 -5.79 37.29
N ARG A 40 -14.97 -5.15 36.76
CA ARG A 40 -14.06 -4.26 37.52
C ARG A 40 -14.36 -2.76 37.33
N ILE A 41 -14.64 -2.34 36.10
CA ILE A 41 -14.76 -0.93 35.71
C ILE A 41 -16.14 -0.55 35.14
N GLY A 42 -17.10 -1.49 35.15
CA GLY A 42 -18.50 -1.22 34.77
C GLY A 42 -18.65 -0.70 33.34
N THR A 43 -19.38 0.39 33.17
CA THR A 43 -19.71 0.99 31.86
C THR A 43 -18.52 1.44 31.02
N LEU A 44 -17.37 1.75 31.65
CA LEU A 44 -16.14 2.10 30.93
C LEU A 44 -15.61 0.96 30.04
N ALA A 45 -15.84 -0.30 30.45
CA ALA A 45 -15.46 -1.46 29.63
C ALA A 45 -16.22 -1.49 28.30
N SER A 46 -17.50 -1.10 28.29
CA SER A 46 -18.31 -1.04 27.06
C SER A 46 -17.81 0.02 26.09
N LEU A 47 -17.40 1.19 26.59
CA LEU A 47 -16.79 2.24 25.77
C LEU A 47 -15.46 1.77 25.15
N LEU A 48 -14.61 1.12 25.95
CA LEU A 48 -13.34 0.58 25.47
C LEU A 48 -13.56 -0.52 24.43
N PHE A 49 -14.56 -1.39 24.59
CA PHE A 49 -14.91 -2.39 23.59
C PHE A 49 -15.35 -1.76 22.28
N LEU A 50 -16.10 -0.66 22.32
CA LEU A 50 -16.53 0.08 21.14
C LEU A 50 -15.33 0.67 20.40
N VAL A 51 -14.39 1.31 21.13
CA VAL A 51 -13.14 1.84 20.56
C VAL A 51 -12.30 0.72 19.93
N TYR A 52 -12.20 -0.43 20.61
CA TYR A 52 -11.52 -1.62 20.08
C TYR A 52 -12.15 -2.08 18.76
N GLY A 53 -13.48 -2.20 18.70
CA GLY A 53 -14.21 -2.59 17.49
C GLY A 53 -13.96 -1.64 16.31
N PHE A 54 -13.99 -0.32 16.56
CA PHE A 54 -13.66 0.68 15.54
C PHE A 54 -12.19 0.55 15.08
N GLY A 55 -11.26 0.32 16.01
CA GLY A 55 -9.84 0.10 15.69
C GLY A 55 -9.62 -1.11 14.80
N VAL A 56 -10.25 -2.23 15.11
CA VAL A 56 -10.20 -3.46 14.31
C VAL A 56 -10.81 -3.23 12.92
N ALA A 57 -11.98 -2.62 12.84
CA ALA A 57 -12.64 -2.31 11.56
C ALA A 57 -11.78 -1.39 10.69
N TRP A 58 -11.19 -0.35 11.28
CA TRP A 58 -10.30 0.58 10.59
C TRP A 58 -9.03 -0.11 10.07
N LEU A 59 -8.42 -0.99 10.89
CA LEU A 59 -7.24 -1.79 10.51
C LEU A 59 -7.55 -2.71 9.34
N LEU A 60 -8.68 -3.41 9.38
CA LEU A 60 -9.14 -4.30 8.30
C LEU A 60 -9.38 -3.51 7.01
N GLN A 61 -10.04 -2.36 7.08
CA GLN A 61 -10.26 -1.51 5.92
C GLN A 61 -8.93 -1.06 5.30
N PHE A 62 -7.95 -0.69 6.12
CA PHE A 62 -6.64 -0.29 5.65
C PHE A 62 -5.90 -1.45 4.96
N TRP A 63 -5.99 -2.67 5.49
CA TRP A 63 -5.28 -3.84 4.96
C TRP A 63 -5.91 -4.41 3.69
N PHE A 64 -7.23 -4.44 3.59
CA PHE A 64 -7.93 -5.14 2.50
C PHE A 64 -8.40 -4.22 1.36
N VAL A 65 -8.73 -2.97 1.64
CA VAL A 65 -9.40 -2.09 0.67
C VAL A 65 -8.44 -1.19 -0.10
N MET A 66 -7.24 -0.93 0.43
CA MET A 66 -6.29 -0.03 -0.24
C MET A 66 -5.69 -0.68 -1.50
N ARG A 67 -5.76 0.04 -2.63
CA ARG A 67 -5.15 -0.33 -3.92
C ARG A 67 -4.27 0.81 -4.40
N PHE A 68 -3.40 0.55 -5.37
CA PHE A 68 -2.64 1.58 -6.06
C PHE A 68 -3.00 1.61 -7.53
N ILE A 69 -3.09 2.81 -8.08
CA ILE A 69 -3.26 3.04 -9.51
C ILE A 69 -1.99 3.72 -10.01
N TYR A 70 -1.38 3.14 -11.02
CA TYR A 70 -0.26 3.72 -11.76
C TYR A 70 -0.75 4.17 -13.12
N THR A 71 -0.63 5.42 -13.42
CA THR A 71 -0.98 6.01 -14.71
C THR A 71 0.28 6.60 -15.33
N ALA A 72 0.83 5.93 -16.33
CA ALA A 72 1.97 6.42 -17.08
C ALA A 72 1.51 7.16 -18.32
N ASN A 73 1.83 8.44 -18.38
CA ASN A 73 1.69 9.30 -19.55
C ASN A 73 3.03 9.37 -20.30
N ASN A 74 3.11 10.25 -21.31
CA ASN A 74 4.35 10.43 -22.07
C ASN A 74 5.47 11.06 -21.23
N ASP A 75 5.12 11.93 -20.28
CA ASP A 75 6.08 12.78 -19.56
C ASP A 75 6.19 12.47 -18.08
N ALA A 76 5.15 11.82 -17.50
CA ALA A 76 5.08 11.58 -16.07
C ALA A 76 4.39 10.26 -15.72
N LEU A 77 4.79 9.71 -14.57
CA LEU A 77 4.12 8.62 -13.88
C LEU A 77 3.34 9.17 -12.69
N ARG A 78 2.02 9.10 -12.77
CA ARG A 78 1.12 9.44 -11.66
C ARG A 78 0.83 8.21 -10.83
N VAL A 79 0.94 8.35 -9.51
CA VAL A 79 0.59 7.29 -8.55
C VAL A 79 -0.50 7.79 -7.62
N CYS A 80 -1.62 7.08 -7.61
CA CYS A 80 -2.76 7.34 -6.75
C CYS A 80 -3.01 6.16 -5.82
N ARG A 81 -3.52 6.44 -4.62
CA ARG A 81 -4.07 5.44 -3.71
C ARG A 81 -5.57 5.40 -3.88
N LEU A 82 -6.11 4.22 -4.08
CA LEU A 82 -7.54 3.98 -4.16
C LEU A 82 -8.04 3.39 -2.84
N TYR A 83 -8.98 4.08 -2.19
CA TYR A 83 -9.71 3.62 -1.02
C TYR A 83 -11.18 3.39 -1.41
N GLY A 84 -11.53 2.16 -1.75
CA GLY A 84 -12.84 1.86 -2.33
C GLY A 84 -13.02 2.58 -3.66
N LYS A 85 -13.91 3.59 -3.71
CA LYS A 85 -14.16 4.44 -4.89
C LYS A 85 -13.43 5.79 -4.85
N ARG A 86 -12.73 6.12 -3.76
CA ARG A 86 -12.07 7.42 -3.59
C ARG A 86 -10.59 7.31 -3.97
N GLU A 87 -10.18 8.09 -4.93
CA GLU A 87 -8.79 8.27 -5.29
C GLU A 87 -8.15 9.35 -4.41
N ARG A 88 -6.98 9.03 -3.88
CA ARG A 88 -6.10 10.00 -3.23
C ARG A 88 -4.80 10.06 -4.00
N PHE A 89 -4.47 11.24 -4.46
CA PHE A 89 -3.18 11.55 -5.05
C PHE A 89 -2.05 11.21 -4.07
N MET A 90 -0.99 10.59 -4.57
CA MET A 90 0.20 10.26 -3.79
C MET A 90 1.42 11.04 -4.29
N THR A 91 1.75 10.90 -5.58
CA THR A 91 2.87 11.59 -6.21
C THR A 91 2.78 11.54 -7.73
N ASP A 92 3.33 12.57 -8.38
CA ASP A 92 3.66 12.57 -9.81
C ASP A 92 5.19 12.55 -9.95
N VAL A 93 5.69 11.63 -10.75
CA VAL A 93 7.12 11.52 -11.06
C VAL A 93 7.32 11.90 -12.53
N TRP A 94 7.92 13.04 -12.78
CA TRP A 94 8.28 13.46 -14.13
C TRP A 94 9.51 12.70 -14.60
N PHE A 95 9.47 12.11 -15.79
CA PHE A 95 10.56 11.26 -16.29
C PHE A 95 11.87 12.02 -16.45
N ASN A 96 11.82 13.32 -16.76
CA ASN A 96 13.00 14.20 -16.84
C ASN A 96 13.67 14.46 -15.49
N THR A 97 12.98 14.23 -14.37
CA THR A 97 13.54 14.39 -13.02
C THR A 97 14.13 13.10 -12.45
N VAL A 98 13.95 11.97 -13.15
CA VAL A 98 14.45 10.67 -12.71
C VAL A 98 15.96 10.61 -12.86
N VAL A 99 16.63 10.30 -11.76
CA VAL A 99 18.10 10.19 -11.68
C VAL A 99 18.57 8.77 -11.92
N THR A 100 17.88 7.79 -11.34
CA THR A 100 18.22 6.37 -11.47
C THR A 100 17.01 5.50 -11.23
N TRP A 101 17.05 4.31 -11.78
CA TRP A 101 16.00 3.31 -11.66
C TRP A 101 16.58 1.89 -11.68
N GLY A 102 15.84 0.93 -11.14
CA GLY A 102 16.28 -0.47 -11.06
C GLY A 102 15.56 -1.25 -9.97
N THR A 103 16.23 -2.25 -9.45
CA THR A 103 15.73 -2.96 -8.26
C THR A 103 15.83 -2.08 -7.02
N PRO A 104 14.93 -2.22 -6.03
CA PRO A 104 14.98 -1.40 -4.82
C PRO A 104 16.33 -1.47 -4.08
N GLU A 105 17.00 -2.62 -4.12
CA GLU A 105 18.28 -2.84 -3.46
C GLU A 105 19.41 -2.08 -4.16
N GLU A 106 19.52 -2.21 -5.48
CA GLU A 106 20.53 -1.49 -6.29
C GLU A 106 20.36 0.01 -6.18
N VAL A 107 19.11 0.49 -6.28
CA VAL A 107 18.80 1.91 -6.22
C VAL A 107 19.09 2.48 -4.84
N ARG A 108 18.80 1.73 -3.77
CA ARG A 108 19.11 2.12 -2.40
C ARG A 108 20.60 2.16 -2.13
N ALA A 109 21.38 1.26 -2.72
CA ALA A 109 22.85 1.27 -2.61
C ALA A 109 23.45 2.53 -3.27
N ARG A 110 22.88 2.98 -4.40
CA ARG A 110 23.31 4.21 -5.10
C ARG A 110 22.88 5.51 -4.43
N CYS A 111 21.70 5.51 -3.82
CA CYS A 111 21.07 6.71 -3.22
C CYS A 111 20.57 6.41 -1.80
N PRO A 112 21.44 6.23 -0.79
CA PRO A 112 21.06 5.82 0.56
C PRO A 112 20.24 6.87 1.32
N HIS A 113 20.37 8.16 0.97
CA HIS A 113 19.70 9.28 1.63
C HIS A 113 18.37 9.68 0.98
N ALA A 114 17.92 8.96 -0.06
CA ALA A 114 16.65 9.26 -0.71
C ALA A 114 15.46 8.95 0.22
N ARG A 115 14.48 9.86 0.28
CA ARG A 115 13.23 9.64 1.04
C ARG A 115 12.41 8.54 0.38
N VAL A 116 12.20 7.42 1.07
CA VAL A 116 11.51 6.25 0.50
C VAL A 116 10.00 6.39 0.63
N SER A 117 9.30 6.36 -0.50
CA SER A 117 7.85 6.23 -0.62
C SER A 117 7.51 4.88 -1.24
N ARG A 118 6.59 4.13 -0.63
CA ARG A 118 6.20 2.81 -1.11
C ARG A 118 4.78 2.82 -1.64
N ALA A 119 4.62 2.42 -2.89
CA ALA A 119 3.34 2.19 -3.55
C ALA A 119 3.21 0.72 -3.95
N THR A 120 3.50 -0.18 -3.00
CA THR A 120 3.57 -1.64 -3.23
C THR A 120 2.55 -2.38 -2.39
N ARG A 121 2.19 -3.59 -2.83
CA ARG A 121 1.37 -4.55 -2.08
C ARG A 121 2.12 -5.86 -1.87
N ARG A 122 2.04 -6.42 -0.66
CA ARG A 122 2.79 -7.64 -0.29
C ARG A 122 2.48 -8.86 -1.16
N GLN A 123 1.28 -8.93 -1.72
CA GLN A 123 0.78 -10.12 -2.42
C GLN A 123 0.38 -9.83 -3.88
N CYS A 124 0.95 -8.82 -4.53
CA CYS A 124 0.55 -8.51 -5.91
C CYS A 124 1.19 -9.42 -6.97
N GLY A 125 2.25 -10.15 -6.61
CA GLY A 125 2.91 -11.12 -7.51
C GLY A 125 3.90 -10.50 -8.51
N PHE A 126 3.98 -9.17 -8.60
CA PHE A 126 4.93 -8.48 -9.48
C PHE A 126 6.22 -8.12 -8.73
N ALA A 127 7.35 -8.18 -9.44
CA ALA A 127 8.63 -7.79 -8.89
C ALA A 127 8.66 -6.28 -8.55
N PRO A 128 9.26 -5.90 -7.41
CA PRO A 128 9.38 -4.49 -7.05
C PRO A 128 10.36 -3.78 -7.99
N PHE A 129 10.02 -2.55 -8.36
CA PHE A 129 10.79 -1.66 -9.20
C PHE A 129 10.90 -0.30 -8.51
N ALA A 130 12.09 0.29 -8.49
CA ALA A 130 12.34 1.56 -7.82
C ALA A 130 12.78 2.64 -8.80
N LEU A 131 12.30 3.85 -8.56
CA LEU A 131 12.68 5.08 -9.25
C LEU A 131 13.19 6.08 -8.23
N VAL A 132 14.34 6.71 -8.48
CA VAL A 132 14.79 7.89 -7.73
C VAL A 132 14.65 9.11 -8.60
N TYR A 133 13.98 10.12 -8.09
CA TYR A 133 13.71 11.37 -8.78
C TYR A 133 14.02 12.57 -7.87
N LYS A 134 14.24 13.70 -8.48
CA LYS A 134 14.41 14.97 -7.77
C LYS A 134 13.01 15.52 -7.44
N ASP A 135 12.75 15.67 -6.15
CA ASP A 135 11.56 16.31 -5.61
C ASP A 135 12.01 17.62 -4.97
N ASP A 136 11.87 18.72 -5.70
CA ASP A 136 12.49 20.01 -5.40
C ASP A 136 14.01 19.89 -5.17
N ALA A 137 14.46 20.14 -3.94
CA ALA A 137 15.87 20.08 -3.55
C ALA A 137 16.31 18.72 -2.98
N ARG A 138 15.43 17.72 -2.93
CA ARG A 138 15.72 16.43 -2.28
C ARG A 138 15.53 15.26 -3.25
N LEU A 139 16.25 14.16 -2.96
CA LEU A 139 16.04 12.90 -3.68
C LEU A 139 14.92 12.12 -3.01
N ALA A 140 13.93 11.73 -3.79
CA ALA A 140 12.86 10.85 -3.39
C ALA A 140 12.94 9.53 -4.15
N MET A 141 12.72 8.42 -3.45
CA MET A 141 12.70 7.07 -4.01
C MET A 141 11.27 6.54 -3.95
N LEU A 142 10.71 6.19 -5.09
CA LEU A 142 9.40 5.59 -5.21
C LEU A 142 9.56 4.10 -5.56
N ILE A 143 9.00 3.21 -4.73
CA ILE A 143 9.00 1.78 -4.96
C ILE A 143 7.62 1.36 -5.47
N LEU A 144 7.58 0.73 -6.63
CA LEU A 144 6.40 0.31 -7.38
C LEU A 144 6.41 -1.21 -7.60
N GLN A 145 5.30 -1.75 -8.07
CA GLN A 145 5.19 -3.13 -8.58
C GLN A 145 4.48 -3.12 -9.93
N PRO A 146 5.16 -2.63 -10.99
CA PRO A 146 4.60 -2.60 -12.33
C PRO A 146 4.51 -4.02 -12.90
N ASP A 147 3.48 -4.29 -13.72
CA ASP A 147 3.46 -5.46 -14.58
C ASP A 147 4.53 -5.35 -15.67
N ASP A 148 4.82 -6.44 -16.36
CA ASP A 148 5.89 -6.49 -17.37
C ASP A 148 5.68 -5.45 -18.47
N ALA A 149 4.43 -5.21 -18.82
CA ALA A 149 4.06 -4.29 -19.86
C ALA A 149 4.18 -2.82 -19.43
N MET A 150 3.84 -2.48 -18.18
CA MET A 150 4.08 -1.16 -17.59
C MET A 150 5.57 -0.93 -17.38
N LYS A 151 6.28 -1.95 -16.90
CA LYS A 151 7.74 -1.90 -16.69
C LYS A 151 8.48 -1.62 -18.01
N ALA A 152 8.12 -2.32 -19.09
CA ALA A 152 8.71 -2.08 -20.41
C ALA A 152 8.46 -0.64 -20.90
N HIS A 153 7.22 -0.14 -20.72
CA HIS A 153 6.87 1.23 -21.07
C HIS A 153 7.66 2.26 -20.24
N LEU A 154 7.81 2.05 -18.94
CA LEU A 154 8.61 2.93 -18.07
C LEU A 154 10.06 2.96 -18.50
N ILE A 155 10.67 1.79 -18.75
CA ILE A 155 12.08 1.70 -19.18
C ILE A 155 12.29 2.39 -20.53
N GLU A 156 11.38 2.25 -21.48
CA GLU A 156 11.45 2.95 -22.77
C GLU A 156 11.45 4.47 -22.61
N ARG A 157 10.62 4.99 -21.68
CA ARG A 157 10.54 6.44 -21.43
C ARG A 157 11.74 6.99 -20.66
N LEU A 158 12.30 6.20 -19.74
CA LEU A 158 13.46 6.57 -18.95
C LEU A 158 14.79 6.53 -19.71
N ARG A 159 14.81 5.90 -20.89
CA ARG A 159 16.00 5.85 -21.77
C ARG A 159 16.07 7.00 -22.77
N LYS A 160 14.97 7.71 -22.95
CA LYS A 160 14.89 8.89 -23.84
C LYS A 160 15.27 10.15 -23.09
#